data_00926fb9009d6cf042c5ba7cec28cc78
#
_entry.id   00926fb9009d6cf042c5ba7cec28cc78
#
_cell.length_a   1.000
_cell.length_b   1.000
_cell.length_c   1.000
_cell.angle_alpha   90.00
_cell.angle_beta   90.00
_cell.angle_gamma   90.00
#
_symmetry.space_group_name_H-M   'P 1'
#
loop_
_entity.id
_entity.type
_entity.pdbx_description
1 polymer ?
#
loop_
_entity_poly.entity_id
_entity_poly.type
_entity_poly.pdbx_seq_one_letter_code
_entity_poly.pdbx_strand_id
1 'polypeptide(L)'
;MDSEQTEQLLAGLPFMDDLPKAVAQRFAEILIDSAERTTVVDGTQLFTEGEHEPDLGYVSLSGEVRVEKPYASDSMTTAPAPLGEIKQFNPTSERTATVRASGDLDVLRFRWDELNAAINAALKGPEQKLLRRALLDYAWKHVLN
;
A
#
# COMPACT_ATOMS: atom_id res chain seq x y z
N MET A 1 -10.31 -13.35 10.41
CA MET A 1 -10.78 -13.02 9.05
C MET A 1 -10.13 -14.00 8.07
N ASP A 2 -10.92 -14.61 7.22
CA ASP A 2 -10.41 -15.57 6.24
C ASP A 2 -9.94 -14.86 4.96
N SER A 3 -9.39 -15.64 4.03
CA SER A 3 -8.85 -15.10 2.77
C SER A 3 -9.93 -14.42 1.93
N GLU A 4 -11.13 -14.95 1.92
CA GLU A 4 -12.25 -14.38 1.15
C GLU A 4 -12.64 -13.00 1.67
N GLN A 5 -12.73 -12.85 3.00
CA GLN A 5 -13.02 -11.56 3.62
C GLN A 5 -11.90 -10.56 3.35
N THR A 6 -10.65 -11.02 3.39
CA THR A 6 -9.50 -10.18 3.09
C THR A 6 -9.53 -9.71 1.63
N GLU A 7 -9.85 -10.61 0.71
CA GLU A 7 -9.99 -10.25 -0.71
C GLU A 7 -11.07 -9.20 -0.92
N GLN A 8 -12.21 -9.31 -0.22
CA GLN A 8 -13.28 -8.33 -0.31
C GLN A 8 -12.84 -6.94 0.17
N LEU A 9 -12.06 -6.89 1.25
CA LEU A 9 -11.50 -5.63 1.74
C LEU A 9 -10.52 -5.04 0.74
N LEU A 10 -9.65 -5.87 0.15
CA LEU A 10 -8.68 -5.42 -0.85
C LEU A 10 -9.35 -4.90 -2.11
N ALA A 11 -10.51 -5.43 -2.47
CA ALA A 11 -11.28 -4.94 -3.62
C ALA A 11 -11.71 -3.48 -3.44
N GLY A 12 -11.74 -2.97 -2.21
CA GLY A 12 -12.04 -1.57 -1.91
C GLY A 12 -10.85 -0.64 -2.02
N LEU A 13 -9.66 -1.13 -2.36
CA LEU A 13 -8.49 -0.27 -2.57
C LEU A 13 -8.76 0.74 -3.69
N PRO A 14 -8.34 2.02 -3.51
CA PRO A 14 -8.72 3.09 -4.43
C PRO A 14 -8.34 2.87 -5.89
N PHE A 15 -7.24 2.16 -6.16
CA PHE A 15 -6.78 1.94 -7.53
C PHE A 15 -7.35 0.68 -8.18
N MET A 16 -8.09 -0.15 -7.44
CA MET A 16 -8.61 -1.42 -7.96
C MET A 16 -9.64 -1.23 -9.08
N ASP A 17 -10.40 -0.14 -9.02
CA ASP A 17 -11.41 0.17 -10.03
C ASP A 17 -10.80 0.50 -11.40
N ASP A 18 -9.52 0.88 -11.42
CA ASP A 18 -8.80 1.19 -12.66
C ASP A 18 -8.25 -0.07 -13.33
N LEU A 19 -8.45 -1.23 -12.73
CA LEU A 19 -7.94 -2.50 -13.23
C LEU A 19 -9.05 -3.38 -13.78
N PRO A 20 -8.76 -4.19 -14.82
CA PRO A 20 -9.67 -5.28 -15.18
C PRO A 20 -9.92 -6.16 -13.95
N LYS A 21 -11.15 -6.63 -13.80
CA LYS A 21 -11.56 -7.40 -12.62
C LYS A 21 -10.65 -8.61 -12.36
N ALA A 22 -10.25 -9.32 -13.41
CA ALA A 22 -9.38 -10.48 -13.28
C ALA A 22 -7.99 -10.10 -12.76
N VAL A 23 -7.46 -8.96 -13.18
CA VAL A 23 -6.16 -8.46 -12.72
C VAL A 23 -6.24 -8.03 -11.25
N ALA A 24 -7.30 -7.31 -10.89
CA ALA A 24 -7.53 -6.89 -9.51
C ALA A 24 -7.62 -8.09 -8.57
N GLN A 25 -8.36 -9.12 -8.96
CA GLN A 25 -8.52 -10.34 -8.17
C GLN A 25 -7.18 -11.06 -7.98
N ARG A 26 -6.39 -11.19 -9.04
CA ARG A 26 -5.08 -11.82 -8.98
C ARG A 26 -4.12 -11.04 -8.10
N PHE A 27 -4.15 -9.72 -8.19
CA PHE A 27 -3.30 -8.88 -7.34
C PHE A 27 -3.66 -9.06 -5.87
N ALA A 28 -4.95 -9.12 -5.54
CA ALA A 28 -5.39 -9.39 -4.17
C ALA A 28 -4.84 -10.72 -3.66
N GLU A 29 -4.89 -11.76 -4.48
CA GLU A 29 -4.33 -13.08 -4.13
C GLU A 29 -2.83 -13.01 -3.91
N ILE A 30 -2.10 -12.31 -4.78
CA ILE A 30 -0.66 -12.11 -4.66
C ILE A 30 -0.31 -11.40 -3.34
N LEU A 31 -1.05 -10.36 -3.00
CA LEU A 31 -0.85 -9.63 -1.75
C LEU A 31 -1.05 -10.54 -0.54
N ILE A 32 -2.12 -11.31 -0.51
CA ILE A 32 -2.42 -12.21 0.61
C ILE A 32 -1.31 -13.25 0.77
N ASP A 33 -0.83 -13.82 -0.34
CA ASP A 33 0.20 -14.85 -0.30
C ASP A 33 1.58 -14.31 0.06
N SER A 34 1.86 -13.05 -0.29
CA SER A 34 3.19 -12.45 -0.12
C SER A 34 3.34 -11.67 1.19
N ALA A 35 2.23 -11.37 1.85
CA ALA A 35 2.22 -10.47 3.01
C ALA A 35 1.97 -11.21 4.31
N GLU A 36 2.43 -10.60 5.40
CA GLU A 36 2.12 -11.04 6.75
C GLU A 36 1.03 -10.13 7.32
N ARG A 37 -0.04 -10.73 7.82
CA ARG A 37 -1.10 -9.98 8.48
C ARG A 37 -0.71 -9.71 9.93
N THR A 38 -0.79 -8.45 10.34
CA THR A 38 -0.41 -8.06 11.70
C THR A 38 -1.24 -6.87 12.17
N THR A 39 -1.22 -6.64 13.48
CA THR A 39 -1.88 -5.50 14.10
C THR A 39 -0.83 -4.45 14.43
N VAL A 40 -1.12 -3.19 14.09
CA VAL A 40 -0.29 -2.03 14.45
C VAL A 40 -1.03 -1.26 15.53
N VAL A 41 -0.36 -1.08 16.67
CA VAL A 41 -0.96 -0.42 17.84
C VAL A 41 -1.08 1.07 17.62
N ASP A 42 -2.14 1.68 18.18
CA ASP A 42 -2.37 3.13 18.15
C ASP A 42 -1.09 3.90 18.48
N GLY A 43 -0.82 4.94 17.72
CA GLY A 43 0.34 5.81 17.92
C GLY A 43 1.64 5.31 17.31
N THR A 44 1.66 4.07 16.80
CA THR A 44 2.87 3.52 16.18
C THR A 44 3.19 4.27 14.89
N GLN A 45 4.45 4.62 14.73
CA GLN A 45 4.98 5.29 13.56
C GLN A 45 5.40 4.23 12.54
N LEU A 46 4.67 4.12 11.43
CA LEU A 46 4.96 3.15 10.38
C LEU A 46 6.14 3.58 9.52
N PHE A 47 6.17 4.87 9.19
CA PHE A 47 7.24 5.48 8.41
C PHE A 47 7.59 6.82 9.01
N THR A 48 8.88 7.23 8.89
CA THR A 48 9.36 8.54 9.31
C THR A 48 9.83 9.30 8.08
N GLU A 49 9.40 10.54 7.92
CA GLU A 49 9.85 11.41 6.84
C GLU A 49 11.38 11.48 6.84
N GLY A 50 11.97 11.37 5.65
CA GLY A 50 13.42 11.39 5.48
C GLY A 50 14.12 10.06 5.63
N GLU A 51 13.46 9.01 6.11
CA GLU A 51 14.05 7.67 6.22
C GLU A 51 14.34 7.07 4.85
N HIS A 52 15.48 6.39 4.75
CA HIS A 52 15.87 5.66 3.54
C HIS A 52 15.52 4.17 3.59
N GLU A 53 15.17 3.67 4.72
CA GLU A 53 14.94 2.27 5.03
C GLU A 53 13.64 2.07 5.78
N PRO A 54 13.10 0.87 5.82
CA PRO A 54 13.35 -0.33 5.01
C PRO A 54 12.46 -0.41 3.77
N ASP A 55 12.65 -1.45 2.96
CA ASP A 55 11.86 -1.72 1.76
C ASP A 55 10.52 -2.35 2.11
N LEU A 56 9.81 -1.75 3.03
CA LEU A 56 8.53 -2.24 3.54
C LEU A 56 7.36 -1.47 2.94
N GLY A 57 6.29 -2.20 2.67
CA GLY A 57 5.01 -1.64 2.31
C GLY A 57 3.91 -2.23 3.18
N TYR A 58 2.81 -1.52 3.27
CA TYR A 58 1.64 -1.95 4.02
C TYR A 58 0.38 -1.74 3.20
N VAL A 59 -0.60 -2.58 3.44
CA VAL A 59 -1.98 -2.32 3.02
C VAL A 59 -2.82 -2.36 4.28
N SER A 60 -3.47 -1.25 4.62
CA SER A 60 -4.36 -1.23 5.77
C SER A 60 -5.67 -1.92 5.41
N LEU A 61 -6.14 -2.80 6.28
CA LEU A 61 -7.41 -3.51 6.13
C LEU A 61 -8.52 -2.88 6.96
N SER A 62 -8.15 -2.31 8.12
CA SER A 62 -9.09 -1.55 8.96
C SER A 62 -8.32 -0.50 9.74
N GLY A 63 -9.01 0.59 10.12
CA GLY A 63 -8.45 1.69 10.88
C GLY A 63 -8.07 2.88 10.03
N GLU A 64 -7.40 3.84 10.67
CA GLU A 64 -6.98 5.08 10.03
C GLU A 64 -5.53 5.40 10.35
N VAL A 65 -4.85 6.08 9.42
CA VAL A 65 -3.51 6.60 9.65
C VAL A 65 -3.51 8.11 9.47
N ARG A 66 -2.62 8.78 10.23
CA ARG A 66 -2.31 10.19 10.04
C ARG A 66 -1.07 10.30 9.17
N VAL A 67 -1.17 11.10 8.13
CA VAL A 67 -0.04 11.39 7.22
C VAL A 67 0.44 12.79 7.51
N GLU A 68 1.66 12.93 8.02
CA GLU A 68 2.26 14.19 8.43
C GLU A 68 3.35 14.57 7.41
N LYS A 69 3.12 15.66 6.68
CA LYS A 69 4.05 16.17 5.66
C LYS A 69 4.69 17.45 6.16
N PRO A 70 5.98 17.71 5.85
CA PRO A 70 6.69 18.88 6.39
C PRO A 70 6.13 20.24 5.94
N TYR A 71 5.52 20.29 4.75
CA TYR A 71 5.05 21.57 4.17
C TYR A 71 3.57 21.58 3.84
N ALA A 72 2.81 20.70 4.46
CA ALA A 72 1.37 20.61 4.22
C ALA A 72 0.66 20.24 5.53
N SER A 73 -0.63 20.49 5.57
CA SER A 73 -1.45 20.06 6.70
C SER A 73 -1.48 18.53 6.78
N ASP A 74 -1.60 18.01 8.00
CA ASP A 74 -1.78 16.59 8.21
C ASP A 74 -3.07 16.13 7.54
N SER A 75 -3.05 14.92 7.03
CA SER A 75 -4.24 14.30 6.45
C SER A 75 -4.48 12.93 7.09
N MET A 76 -5.70 12.44 6.94
CA MET A 76 -6.08 11.12 7.43
C MET A 76 -6.38 10.23 6.25
N THR A 77 -5.92 8.97 6.31
CA THR A 77 -6.22 7.97 5.30
C THR A 77 -6.95 6.80 5.96
N THR A 78 -8.14 6.52 5.48
CA THR A 78 -9.00 5.46 6.00
C THR A 78 -8.76 4.17 5.20
N ALA A 79 -8.75 3.04 5.90
CA ALA A 79 -8.60 1.72 5.27
C ALA A 79 -9.83 1.39 4.39
N PRO A 80 -9.67 0.59 3.32
CA PRO A 80 -8.41 -0.01 2.90
C PRO A 80 -7.56 0.97 2.09
N ALA A 81 -6.24 0.94 2.30
CA ALA A 81 -5.33 1.83 1.59
C ALA A 81 -3.93 1.24 1.51
N PRO A 82 -3.21 1.47 0.41
CA PRO A 82 -1.78 1.14 0.35
C PRO A 82 -1.01 2.24 1.09
N LEU A 83 0.03 1.83 1.82
CA LEU A 83 0.87 2.75 2.59
C LEU A 83 2.33 2.48 2.23
N GLY A 84 3.08 3.53 1.93
CA GLY A 84 4.48 3.43 1.58
C GLY A 84 4.75 3.15 0.10
N GLU A 85 3.73 3.17 -0.74
CA GLU A 85 3.84 2.91 -2.18
C GLU A 85 4.71 3.94 -2.90
N ILE A 86 4.77 5.16 -2.40
CA ILE A 86 5.52 6.25 -3.04
C ILE A 86 7.01 5.97 -3.12
N LYS A 87 7.53 5.14 -2.20
CA LYS A 87 8.94 4.77 -2.21
C LYS A 87 9.36 4.13 -3.54
N GLN A 88 8.45 3.39 -4.18
CA GLN A 88 8.69 2.74 -5.47
C GLN A 88 9.05 3.74 -6.58
N PHE A 89 8.54 4.96 -6.45
CA PHE A 89 8.62 5.99 -7.49
C PHE A 89 9.47 7.18 -7.08
N ASN A 90 10.10 7.12 -5.91
CA ASN A 90 10.95 8.18 -5.39
C ASN A 90 12.42 7.86 -5.69
N PRO A 91 13.08 8.64 -6.56
CA PRO A 91 14.48 8.36 -6.95
C PRO A 91 15.46 8.35 -5.78
N THR A 92 15.19 9.10 -4.72
CA THR A 92 16.07 9.17 -3.55
C THR A 92 15.81 8.05 -2.55
N SER A 93 14.70 7.35 -2.69
CA SER A 93 14.21 6.33 -1.76
C SER A 93 13.94 6.87 -0.34
N GLU A 94 13.82 8.18 -0.18
CA GLU A 94 13.42 8.78 1.08
C GLU A 94 11.91 8.73 1.27
N ARG A 95 11.47 8.54 2.51
CA ARG A 95 10.06 8.65 2.84
C ARG A 95 9.63 10.12 2.77
N THR A 96 8.55 10.40 2.07
CA THR A 96 8.07 11.78 1.85
C THR A 96 7.21 12.32 2.98
N ALA A 97 6.78 11.45 3.88
CA ALA A 97 5.92 11.82 5.00
C ALA A 97 6.13 10.87 6.17
N THR A 98 5.75 11.33 7.36
CA THR A 98 5.63 10.47 8.53
C THR A 98 4.22 9.91 8.56
N VAL A 99 4.09 8.60 8.71
CA VAL A 99 2.80 7.91 8.75
C VAL A 99 2.65 7.25 10.10
N ARG A 100 1.59 7.60 10.81
CA ARG A 100 1.35 7.18 12.18
C ARG A 100 -0.06 6.57 12.33
N ALA A 101 -0.15 5.46 13.05
CA ALA A 101 -1.44 4.85 13.34
C ALA A 101 -2.30 5.76 14.21
N SER A 102 -3.54 5.98 13.80
CA SER A 102 -4.55 6.68 14.59
C SER A 102 -5.62 5.67 14.97
N GLY A 103 -5.49 5.09 16.15
CA GLY A 103 -6.19 3.88 16.55
C GLY A 103 -5.42 2.64 16.11
N ASP A 104 -5.86 1.47 16.54
CA ASP A 104 -5.23 0.21 16.13
C ASP A 104 -5.54 -0.09 14.67
N LEU A 105 -4.56 -0.63 13.95
CA LEU A 105 -4.69 -1.00 12.55
C LEU A 105 -4.57 -2.50 12.36
N ASP A 106 -5.36 -3.03 11.45
CA ASP A 106 -5.18 -4.37 10.90
C ASP A 106 -4.55 -4.17 9.52
N VAL A 107 -3.37 -4.73 9.30
CA VAL A 107 -2.60 -4.48 8.08
C VAL A 107 -2.03 -5.77 7.48
N LEU A 108 -1.76 -5.71 6.18
CA LEU A 108 -0.88 -6.65 5.49
C LEU A 108 0.46 -5.95 5.32
N ARG A 109 1.54 -6.58 5.81
CA ARG A 109 2.90 -6.07 5.71
C ARG A 109 3.71 -6.93 4.74
N PHE A 110 4.45 -6.30 3.86
CA PHE A 110 5.23 -7.01 2.85
C PHE A 110 6.50 -6.23 2.51
N ARG A 111 7.43 -6.93 1.83
CA ARG A 111 8.61 -6.28 1.25
C ARG A 111 8.35 -6.04 -0.24
N TRP A 112 8.68 -4.85 -0.70
CA TRP A 112 8.44 -4.49 -2.10
C TRP A 112 9.18 -5.37 -3.09
N ASP A 113 10.41 -5.76 -2.79
CA ASP A 113 11.19 -6.65 -3.66
C ASP A 113 10.52 -8.02 -3.81
N GLU A 114 10.02 -8.58 -2.71
CA GLU A 114 9.30 -9.85 -2.72
C GLU A 114 7.97 -9.74 -3.46
N LEU A 115 7.22 -8.68 -3.22
CA LEU A 115 5.95 -8.45 -3.89
C LEU A 115 6.14 -8.27 -5.39
N ASN A 116 7.15 -7.51 -5.80
CA ASN A 116 7.47 -7.32 -7.22
C ASN A 116 7.85 -8.64 -7.90
N ALA A 117 8.62 -9.47 -7.22
CA ALA A 117 8.98 -10.81 -7.74
C ALA A 117 7.74 -11.68 -7.93
N ALA A 118 6.81 -11.65 -6.97
CA ALA A 118 5.56 -12.40 -7.05
C ALA A 118 4.66 -11.89 -8.20
N ILE A 119 4.58 -10.56 -8.37
CA ILE A 119 3.83 -9.95 -9.48
C ILE A 119 4.42 -10.40 -10.82
N ASN A 120 5.74 -10.35 -10.96
CA ASN A 120 6.42 -10.76 -12.20
C ASN A 120 6.22 -12.23 -12.53
N ALA A 121 6.12 -13.07 -11.50
CA ALA A 121 5.91 -14.50 -11.69
C ALA A 121 4.46 -14.86 -12.04
N ALA A 122 3.49 -14.12 -11.50
CA ALA A 122 2.08 -14.47 -11.59
C ALA A 122 1.31 -13.75 -12.70
N LEU A 123 1.73 -12.54 -13.07
CA LEU A 123 1.05 -11.73 -14.06
C LEU A 123 1.82 -11.68 -15.38
N LYS A 124 1.09 -11.63 -16.49
CA LYS A 124 1.67 -11.44 -17.82
C LYS A 124 2.12 -9.98 -17.99
N GLY A 125 3.02 -9.73 -18.94
CA GLY A 125 3.55 -8.40 -19.21
C GLY A 125 2.50 -7.29 -19.32
N PRO A 126 1.45 -7.45 -20.14
CA PRO A 126 0.38 -6.44 -20.25
C PRO A 126 -0.36 -6.21 -18.94
N GLU A 127 -0.61 -7.27 -18.16
CA GLU A 127 -1.25 -7.18 -16.86
C GLU A 127 -0.37 -6.43 -15.84
N GLN A 128 0.93 -6.70 -15.86
CA GLN A 128 1.89 -5.99 -15.02
C GLN A 128 1.90 -4.48 -15.30
N LYS A 129 1.84 -4.11 -16.58
CA LYS A 129 1.81 -2.70 -16.99
C LYS A 129 0.57 -1.99 -16.46
N LEU A 130 -0.58 -2.64 -16.57
CA LEU A 130 -1.84 -2.08 -16.05
C LEU A 130 -1.77 -1.86 -14.55
N LEU A 131 -1.27 -2.85 -13.83
CA LEU A 131 -1.15 -2.78 -12.36
C LEU A 131 -0.19 -1.66 -11.95
N ARG A 132 1.00 -1.62 -12.55
CA ARG A 132 2.00 -0.61 -12.20
C ARG A 132 1.54 0.80 -12.53
N ARG A 133 0.79 0.96 -13.63
CA ARG A 133 0.21 2.24 -13.99
C ARG A 133 -0.83 2.69 -12.97
N ALA A 134 -1.69 1.78 -12.52
CA ALA A 134 -2.70 2.10 -11.51
C ALA A 134 -2.06 2.52 -10.19
N LEU A 135 -1.01 1.83 -9.78
CA LEU A 135 -0.24 2.16 -8.57
C LEU A 135 0.45 3.52 -8.69
N LEU A 136 1.06 3.78 -9.85
CA LEU A 136 1.74 5.05 -10.11
C LEU A 136 0.75 6.21 -10.11
N ASP A 137 -0.37 6.06 -10.77
CA ASP A 137 -1.42 7.10 -10.81
C ASP A 137 -1.94 7.39 -9.39
N TYR A 138 -2.13 6.37 -8.59
CA TYR A 138 -2.54 6.53 -7.19
C TYR A 138 -1.47 7.30 -6.40
N ALA A 139 -0.20 6.91 -6.55
CA ALA A 139 0.90 7.55 -5.83
C ALA A 139 1.00 9.04 -6.16
N TRP A 140 0.91 9.39 -7.44
CA TRP A 140 0.97 10.78 -7.88
C TRP A 140 -0.17 11.62 -7.34
N LYS A 141 -1.39 11.08 -7.31
CA LYS A 141 -2.55 11.80 -6.74
C LYS A 141 -2.33 12.13 -5.27
N HIS A 142 -1.71 11.24 -4.53
CA HIS A 142 -1.50 11.43 -3.08
C HIS A 142 -0.28 12.27 -2.75
N VAL A 143 0.69 12.37 -3.66
CA VAL A 143 1.87 13.24 -3.49
C VAL A 143 1.54 14.68 -3.85
N LEU A 144 0.79 14.88 -4.94
CA LEU A 144 0.50 16.21 -5.46
C LEU A 144 -0.67 16.90 -4.77
N ASN A 145 -1.50 16.14 -4.07
CA ASN A 145 -2.61 16.66 -3.31
C ASN A 145 -2.30 16.59 -1.82
#